data_8163f430eca85685f9605493efa77a7e
#
_entry.id   8163f430eca85685f9605493efa77a7e
#
_cell.length_a   1.000
_cell.length_b   1.000
_cell.length_c   1.000
_cell.angle_alpha   90.00
_cell.angle_beta   90.00
_cell.angle_gamma   90.00
#
_symmetry.space_group_name_H-M   'P 1'
#
loop_
_entity.id
_entity.type
_entity.pdbx_description
1 polymer ?
#
loop_
_entity_poly.entity_id
_entity_poly.type
_entity_poly.pdbx_seq_one_letter_code
_entity_poly.pdbx_strand_id
1 'polypeptide(L)'
;MNIELLKGKYLDELKTIAKSYGIANVSKYKKNELISEILKADNGFESEESEKVTINEPVENENDSKTNTKTVCGLIDITADGYGFLRSNGYDSGEEDIYVSPTQIRRFRLKKGDKILGLTRESKESEKFSPLIYINEINDIKVSELKTRKDFDDLIPIYPNEKYTLETEKDEVSTRIIDFLVPIGKGQRALIVAPPKAGKTSLLRSILKGVEINNPKSKIFVLLIGERPEEVTEMKRFTKAEVIASTFDELPQNHIRLAEFVLERAKRL
;
A
#
# COMPACT_ATOMS: atom_id res chain seq x y z
N MET A 1 -20.65 14.43 -30.25
CA MET A 1 -21.41 15.54 -30.98
C MET A 1 -20.45 16.33 -31.86
N ASN A 2 -20.85 16.79 -33.06
CA ASN A 2 -19.89 17.39 -34.01
C ASN A 2 -19.73 18.91 -33.73
N ILE A 3 -18.47 19.37 -33.61
CA ILE A 3 -18.10 20.78 -33.33
C ILE A 3 -18.68 21.78 -34.33
N GLU A 4 -18.74 21.40 -35.62
CA GLU A 4 -19.25 22.28 -36.69
C GLU A 4 -20.75 22.56 -36.55
N LEU A 5 -21.51 21.58 -36.08
CA LEU A 5 -22.95 21.73 -35.82
C LEU A 5 -23.25 22.68 -34.66
N LEU A 6 -22.38 22.69 -33.63
CA LEU A 6 -22.51 23.59 -32.48
C LEU A 6 -22.11 25.04 -32.81
N LYS A 7 -21.12 25.25 -33.67
CA LYS A 7 -20.68 26.58 -34.09
C LYS A 7 -21.77 27.32 -34.91
N GLY A 8 -22.60 26.56 -35.62
CA GLY A 8 -23.71 27.11 -36.40
C GLY A 8 -24.95 27.51 -35.60
N LYS A 9 -25.06 27.13 -34.32
CA LYS A 9 -26.25 27.39 -33.49
C LYS A 9 -26.23 28.75 -32.79
N TYR A 10 -27.42 29.30 -32.53
CA TYR A 10 -27.59 30.56 -31.78
C TYR A 10 -27.31 30.34 -30.28
N LEU A 11 -26.97 31.43 -29.59
CA LEU A 11 -26.57 31.38 -28.17
C LEU A 11 -27.64 30.78 -27.26
N ASP A 12 -28.93 31.07 -27.56
CA ASP A 12 -30.04 30.55 -26.74
C ASP A 12 -30.28 29.05 -26.93
N GLU A 13 -30.05 28.55 -28.15
CA GLU A 13 -30.09 27.10 -28.44
C GLU A 13 -28.94 26.36 -27.72
N LEU A 14 -27.76 26.96 -27.71
CA LEU A 14 -26.60 26.40 -26.98
C LEU A 14 -26.83 26.39 -25.47
N LYS A 15 -27.50 27.40 -24.92
CA LYS A 15 -27.90 27.42 -23.50
C LYS A 15 -28.90 26.33 -23.16
N THR A 16 -29.83 26.04 -24.08
CA THR A 16 -30.81 24.96 -23.88
C THR A 16 -30.15 23.60 -23.93
N ILE A 17 -29.24 23.40 -24.87
CA ILE A 17 -28.43 22.19 -24.97
C ILE A 17 -27.55 22.02 -23.72
N ALA A 18 -26.85 23.07 -23.27
CA ALA A 18 -26.03 23.01 -22.05
C ALA A 18 -26.83 22.64 -20.80
N LYS A 19 -28.07 23.11 -20.66
CA LYS A 19 -28.97 22.72 -19.59
C LYS A 19 -29.36 21.25 -19.64
N SER A 20 -29.58 20.68 -20.83
CA SER A 20 -29.90 19.25 -20.98
C SER A 20 -28.71 18.34 -20.61
N TYR A 21 -27.50 18.85 -20.74
CA TYR A 21 -26.25 18.18 -20.24
C TYR A 21 -25.92 18.47 -18.75
N GLY A 22 -26.81 19.15 -18.01
CA GLY A 22 -26.66 19.41 -16.59
C GLY A 22 -25.65 20.49 -16.23
N ILE A 23 -25.23 21.34 -17.18
CA ILE A 23 -24.27 22.42 -16.93
C ILE A 23 -24.97 23.56 -16.16
N ALA A 24 -24.43 23.84 -14.94
CA ALA A 24 -24.96 24.91 -14.09
C ALA A 24 -24.46 26.30 -14.55
N ASN A 25 -25.24 27.35 -14.23
CA ASN A 25 -24.86 28.75 -14.48
C ASN A 25 -24.61 29.13 -15.95
N VAL A 26 -25.36 28.55 -16.89
CA VAL A 26 -25.24 28.73 -18.36
C VAL A 26 -25.26 30.20 -18.82
N SER A 27 -25.82 31.11 -18.00
CA SER A 27 -25.93 32.54 -18.30
C SER A 27 -24.62 33.31 -18.25
N LYS A 28 -23.60 32.77 -17.61
CA LYS A 28 -22.29 33.40 -17.42
C LYS A 28 -21.28 33.11 -18.54
N TYR A 29 -21.56 32.13 -19.38
CA TYR A 29 -20.64 31.67 -20.42
C TYR A 29 -20.86 32.40 -21.75
N LYS A 30 -19.79 32.76 -22.46
CA LYS A 30 -19.80 33.20 -23.83
C LYS A 30 -19.99 32.03 -24.78
N LYS A 31 -20.40 32.31 -26.05
CA LYS A 31 -20.72 31.26 -27.05
C LYS A 31 -19.64 30.18 -27.18
N ASN A 32 -18.38 30.59 -27.27
CA ASN A 32 -17.26 29.63 -27.44
C ASN A 32 -16.97 28.80 -26.17
N GLU A 33 -17.16 29.39 -25.02
CA GLU A 33 -17.00 28.70 -23.71
C GLU A 33 -18.14 27.69 -23.52
N LEU A 34 -19.35 28.02 -23.91
CA LEU A 34 -20.50 27.12 -23.85
C LEU A 34 -20.33 25.90 -24.77
N ILE A 35 -19.79 26.09 -25.96
CA ILE A 35 -19.47 25.01 -26.89
C ILE A 35 -18.40 24.09 -26.30
N SER A 36 -17.36 24.64 -25.65
CA SER A 36 -16.33 23.82 -25.04
C SER A 36 -16.84 23.00 -23.84
N GLU A 37 -17.73 23.55 -23.02
CA GLU A 37 -18.35 22.84 -21.90
C GLU A 37 -19.34 21.77 -22.33
N ILE A 38 -20.14 22.03 -23.40
CA ILE A 38 -21.02 21.01 -23.98
C ILE A 38 -20.21 19.84 -24.55
N LEU A 39 -19.09 20.09 -25.21
CA LEU A 39 -18.22 19.04 -25.75
C LEU A 39 -17.52 18.22 -24.66
N LYS A 40 -17.15 18.84 -23.57
CA LYS A 40 -16.62 18.12 -22.39
C LYS A 40 -17.69 17.24 -21.77
N ALA A 41 -18.92 17.71 -21.66
CA ALA A 41 -20.03 16.93 -21.12
C ALA A 41 -20.45 15.78 -22.04
N ASP A 42 -20.42 15.98 -23.37
CA ASP A 42 -20.73 14.95 -24.37
C ASP A 42 -19.68 13.83 -24.40
N ASN A 43 -18.39 14.17 -24.30
CA ASN A 43 -17.30 13.20 -24.19
C ASN A 43 -17.27 12.46 -22.83
N GLY A 44 -17.95 12.97 -21.81
CA GLY A 44 -18.08 12.32 -20.49
C GLY A 44 -19.15 11.22 -20.46
N PHE A 45 -20.00 11.09 -21.47
CA PHE A 45 -21.07 10.07 -21.53
C PHE A 45 -20.71 8.80 -22.31
N GLU A 46 -19.57 8.77 -23.01
CA GLU A 46 -19.11 7.62 -23.80
C GLU A 46 -17.86 6.91 -23.27
N SER A 47 -17.54 7.01 -21.96
CA SER A 47 -16.37 6.28 -21.43
C SER A 47 -16.55 5.86 -19.98
N GLU A 48 -17.42 4.88 -19.75
CA GLU A 48 -17.31 3.99 -18.57
C GLU A 48 -16.33 2.82 -18.79
N GLU A 49 -15.40 2.91 -19.76
CA GLU A 49 -14.29 1.94 -19.89
C GLU A 49 -13.05 2.63 -20.46
N SER A 50 -12.33 3.30 -19.60
CA SER A 50 -10.92 3.69 -19.69
C SER A 50 -10.66 5.10 -19.16
N GLU A 51 -10.73 5.29 -17.86
CA GLU A 51 -10.04 6.41 -17.23
C GLU A 51 -8.53 6.20 -17.35
N LYS A 52 -7.97 6.74 -18.42
CA LYS A 52 -6.56 7.13 -18.42
C LYS A 52 -6.42 8.21 -17.36
N VAL A 53 -5.79 7.86 -16.25
CA VAL A 53 -5.30 8.81 -15.27
C VAL A 53 -4.35 9.75 -16.00
N THR A 54 -4.85 10.94 -16.36
CA THR A 54 -3.99 12.03 -16.79
C THR A 54 -3.27 12.53 -15.55
N ILE A 55 -2.01 12.12 -15.43
CA ILE A 55 -1.08 12.67 -14.46
C ILE A 55 -0.82 14.09 -14.91
N ASN A 56 -1.40 15.04 -14.20
CA ASN A 56 -0.88 16.40 -14.26
C ASN A 56 0.52 16.35 -13.65
N GLU A 57 1.53 16.50 -14.51
CA GLU A 57 2.86 16.92 -14.07
C GLU A 57 2.70 18.14 -13.18
N PRO A 58 3.52 18.28 -12.14
CA PRO A 58 3.46 19.44 -11.28
C PRO A 58 3.72 20.69 -12.13
N VAL A 59 2.69 21.49 -12.38
CA VAL A 59 2.87 22.85 -12.83
C VAL A 59 3.58 23.54 -11.67
N GLU A 60 4.84 23.85 -11.87
CA GLU A 60 5.59 24.76 -11.02
C GLU A 60 4.90 26.11 -11.08
N ASN A 61 3.91 26.32 -10.25
CA ASN A 61 3.47 27.67 -9.91
C ASN A 61 4.49 28.27 -8.97
N GLU A 62 5.42 29.02 -9.53
CA GLU A 62 6.36 29.90 -8.83
C GLU A 62 5.61 31.03 -8.11
N ASN A 63 4.73 30.77 -7.20
CA ASN A 63 4.19 31.75 -6.26
C ASN A 63 3.35 31.06 -5.18
N ASP A 64 4.01 30.25 -4.36
CA ASP A 64 3.53 30.03 -2.99
C ASP A 64 4.72 29.76 -2.07
N SER A 65 4.79 30.59 -1.02
CA SER A 65 5.73 30.57 0.09
C SER A 65 6.30 29.18 0.38
N LYS A 66 7.63 29.05 0.45
CA LYS A 66 8.47 27.91 0.87
C LYS A 66 7.76 27.01 1.90
N THR A 67 6.89 26.12 1.46
CA THR A 67 6.42 25.03 2.28
C THR A 67 7.54 24.02 2.33
N ASN A 68 8.18 23.89 3.50
CA ASN A 68 9.16 22.85 3.79
C ASN A 68 8.46 21.49 3.61
N THR A 69 8.58 20.90 2.43
CA THR A 69 8.08 19.56 2.15
C THR A 69 9.18 18.56 2.45
N LYS A 70 8.84 17.50 3.20
CA LYS A 70 9.75 16.39 3.52
C LYS A 70 9.25 15.13 2.83
N THR A 71 10.17 14.36 2.24
CA THR A 71 9.87 13.02 1.73
C THR A 71 9.74 12.06 2.90
N VAL A 72 8.67 11.28 2.89
CA VAL A 72 8.33 10.33 3.96
C VAL A 72 7.98 8.97 3.38
N CYS A 73 8.36 7.93 4.12
CA CYS A 73 8.05 6.55 3.77
C CYS A 73 7.51 5.83 5.02
N GLY A 74 6.43 5.11 4.87
CA GLY A 74 5.86 4.36 5.99
C GLY A 74 4.76 3.40 5.58
N LEU A 75 4.21 2.70 6.56
CA LEU A 75 3.07 1.80 6.38
C LEU A 75 1.77 2.49 6.81
N ILE A 76 0.75 2.42 5.97
CA ILE A 76 -0.54 3.02 6.32
C ILE A 76 -1.32 2.12 7.27
N ASP A 77 -1.80 2.71 8.35
CA ASP A 77 -2.76 2.14 9.29
C ASP A 77 -4.07 2.92 9.19
N ILE A 78 -5.14 2.26 8.75
CA ILE A 78 -6.44 2.91 8.51
C ILE A 78 -7.35 2.64 9.69
N THR A 79 -7.93 3.70 10.24
CA THR A 79 -8.89 3.63 11.35
C THR A 79 -10.30 3.28 10.86
N ALA A 80 -11.16 2.85 11.77
CA ALA A 80 -12.56 2.56 11.48
C ALA A 80 -13.33 3.80 10.95
N ASP A 81 -12.89 5.01 11.29
CA ASP A 81 -13.49 6.28 10.84
C ASP A 81 -13.11 6.66 9.40
N GLY A 82 -12.25 5.85 8.75
CA GLY A 82 -11.91 6.01 7.33
C GLY A 82 -10.77 6.99 7.04
N TYR A 83 -10.11 7.55 8.04
CA TYR A 83 -8.83 8.24 7.89
C TYR A 83 -7.67 7.29 8.26
N GLY A 84 -6.44 7.67 7.95
CA GLY A 84 -5.28 6.82 8.24
C GLY A 84 -4.10 7.59 8.78
N PHE A 85 -3.15 6.82 9.32
CA PHE A 85 -1.84 7.29 9.72
C PHE A 85 -0.76 6.52 9.00
N LEU A 86 0.21 7.24 8.45
CA LEU A 86 1.41 6.64 7.91
C LEU A 86 2.40 6.48 9.08
N ARG A 87 2.68 5.22 9.43
CA ARG A 87 3.60 4.87 10.52
C ARG A 87 5.03 5.00 10.02
N SER A 88 5.78 5.95 10.57
CA SER A 88 7.19 6.17 10.23
C SER A 88 8.12 5.16 10.92
N ASN A 89 7.73 4.68 12.10
CA ASN A 89 8.47 3.70 12.91
C ASN A 89 8.02 2.23 12.69
N GLY A 90 7.74 1.85 11.45
CA GLY A 90 7.35 0.49 11.12
C GLY A 90 5.91 0.17 11.43
N TYR A 91 5.60 -0.60 12.48
CA TYR A 91 4.24 -1.06 12.81
C TYR A 91 3.64 -0.37 14.04
N ASP A 92 4.45 0.41 14.76
CA ASP A 92 4.02 1.05 15.99
C ASP A 92 3.54 2.48 15.76
N SER A 93 2.59 2.92 16.61
CA SER A 93 2.15 4.30 16.62
C SER A 93 3.18 5.20 17.28
N GLY A 94 3.46 6.35 16.66
CA GLY A 94 4.42 7.33 17.16
C GLY A 94 3.93 8.76 17.05
N GLU A 95 4.64 9.67 17.68
CA GLU A 95 4.33 11.12 17.61
C GLU A 95 4.60 11.70 16.22
N GLU A 96 5.50 11.07 15.45
CA GLU A 96 5.86 11.47 14.09
C GLU A 96 4.96 10.84 13.01
N ASP A 97 3.85 10.24 13.40
CA ASP A 97 2.88 9.66 12.47
C ASP A 97 2.29 10.74 11.56
N ILE A 98 2.08 10.40 10.30
CA ILE A 98 1.62 11.34 9.28
C ILE A 98 0.15 11.06 8.97
N TYR A 99 -0.66 12.08 9.04
CA TYR A 99 -2.07 11.99 8.76
C TYR A 99 -2.36 11.81 7.28
N VAL A 100 -3.19 10.82 6.95
CA VAL A 100 -3.65 10.53 5.58
C VAL A 100 -5.16 10.73 5.51
N SER A 101 -5.58 11.62 4.61
CA SER A 101 -6.99 12.00 4.50
C SER A 101 -7.87 10.88 3.90
N PRO A 102 -9.17 10.81 4.25
CA PRO A 102 -10.11 9.86 3.64
C PRO A 102 -10.21 9.99 2.12
N THR A 103 -10.04 11.20 1.60
CA THR A 103 -10.05 11.46 0.17
C THR A 103 -8.90 10.78 -0.56
N GLN A 104 -7.68 10.84 0.01
CA GLN A 104 -6.51 10.14 -0.54
C GLN A 104 -6.68 8.63 -0.44
N ILE A 105 -7.18 8.12 0.68
CA ILE A 105 -7.44 6.69 0.87
C ILE A 105 -8.39 6.16 -0.21
N ARG A 106 -9.49 6.85 -0.47
CA ARG A 106 -10.45 6.45 -1.51
C ARG A 106 -9.88 6.59 -2.91
N ARG A 107 -9.24 7.73 -3.21
CA ARG A 107 -8.67 8.02 -4.54
C ARG A 107 -7.67 6.97 -4.98
N PHE A 108 -6.76 6.57 -4.10
CA PHE A 108 -5.69 5.61 -4.39
C PHE A 108 -6.03 4.17 -3.97
N ARG A 109 -7.27 3.94 -3.48
CA ARG A 109 -7.72 2.64 -2.96
C ARG A 109 -6.71 2.05 -1.96
N LEU A 110 -6.24 2.90 -1.04
CA LEU A 110 -5.27 2.49 -0.02
C LEU A 110 -5.93 1.52 0.96
N LYS A 111 -5.17 0.51 1.36
CA LYS A 111 -5.58 -0.46 2.36
C LYS A 111 -4.54 -0.53 3.48
N LYS A 112 -4.99 -0.95 4.65
CA LYS A 112 -4.09 -1.19 5.79
C LYS A 112 -2.91 -2.07 5.35
N GLY A 113 -1.70 -1.66 5.72
CA GLY A 113 -0.47 -2.36 5.36
C GLY A 113 0.16 -1.96 4.03
N ASP A 114 -0.43 -1.05 3.23
CA ASP A 114 0.25 -0.48 2.06
C ASP A 114 1.46 0.35 2.51
N LYS A 115 2.60 0.18 1.84
CA LYS A 115 3.79 1.01 2.01
C LYS A 115 3.67 2.22 1.08
N ILE A 116 3.74 3.41 1.65
CA ILE A 116 3.58 4.67 0.91
C ILE A 116 4.87 5.46 0.98
N LEU A 117 5.34 5.90 -0.17
CA LEU A 117 6.36 6.94 -0.31
C LEU A 117 5.66 8.21 -0.80
N GLY A 118 5.82 9.31 -0.09
CA GLY A 118 5.14 10.55 -0.43
C GLY A 118 5.80 11.79 0.15
N LEU A 119 5.11 12.92 0.01
CA LEU A 119 5.53 14.23 0.52
C LEU A 119 4.58 14.68 1.63
N THR A 120 5.13 15.13 2.72
CA THR A 120 4.42 15.78 3.83
C THR A 120 4.85 17.23 3.97
N ARG A 121 4.01 18.05 4.56
CA ARG A 121 4.38 19.39 5.04
C ARG A 121 4.43 19.40 6.57
N GLU A 122 5.09 20.40 7.12
CA GLU A 122 5.06 20.62 8.56
C GLU A 122 3.63 20.87 9.05
N SER A 123 3.30 20.35 10.23
CA SER A 123 2.01 20.60 10.89
C SER A 123 1.88 22.10 11.23
N LYS A 124 0.68 22.63 11.06
CA LYS A 124 0.34 23.97 11.56
C LYS A 124 0.10 23.90 13.07
N GLU A 125 0.16 25.03 13.77
CA GLU A 125 -0.05 25.10 15.22
C GLU A 125 -1.37 24.46 15.69
N SER A 126 -2.38 24.40 14.83
CA SER A 126 -3.68 23.76 15.09
C SER A 126 -3.74 22.27 14.75
N GLU A 127 -2.70 21.70 14.14
CA GLU A 127 -2.68 20.31 13.67
C GLU A 127 -1.74 19.46 14.54
N LYS A 128 -2.26 18.38 15.09
CA LYS A 128 -1.47 17.45 15.90
C LYS A 128 -0.47 16.63 15.08
N PHE A 129 -0.80 16.31 13.82
CA PHE A 129 0.02 15.49 12.95
C PHE A 129 0.27 16.19 11.61
N SER A 130 1.45 15.97 11.05
CA SER A 130 1.79 16.46 9.71
C SER A 130 0.93 15.76 8.66
N PRO A 131 0.28 16.48 7.73
CA PRO A 131 -0.55 15.85 6.71
C PRO A 131 0.28 15.38 5.53
N LEU A 132 -0.08 14.23 4.96
CA LEU A 132 0.43 13.76 3.68
C LEU A 132 -0.17 14.62 2.55
N ILE A 133 0.66 15.24 1.74
CA ILE A 133 0.21 16.10 0.62
C ILE A 133 0.14 15.30 -0.66
N TYR A 134 1.20 14.55 -0.97
CA TYR A 134 1.35 13.85 -2.24
C TYR A 134 1.85 12.43 -2.05
N ILE A 135 1.36 11.51 -2.87
CA ILE A 135 1.78 10.10 -2.88
C ILE A 135 2.53 9.85 -4.19
N ASN A 136 3.79 9.45 -4.07
CA ASN A 136 4.67 9.16 -5.20
C ASN A 136 4.61 7.68 -5.57
N GLU A 137 4.70 6.80 -4.55
CA GLU A 137 4.76 5.35 -4.74
C GLU A 137 3.89 4.63 -3.71
N ILE A 138 3.32 3.50 -4.12
CA ILE A 138 2.57 2.58 -3.28
C ILE A 138 3.16 1.18 -3.49
N ASN A 139 3.66 0.56 -2.42
CA ASN A 139 4.32 -0.75 -2.46
C ASN A 139 5.48 -0.82 -3.48
N ASP A 140 6.30 0.23 -3.51
CA ASP A 140 7.47 0.38 -4.39
C ASP A 140 7.10 0.49 -5.90
N ILE A 141 5.82 0.77 -6.21
CA ILE A 141 5.30 1.01 -7.56
C ILE A 141 4.88 2.47 -7.66
N LYS A 142 5.33 3.18 -8.69
CA LYS A 142 4.93 4.56 -8.94
C LYS A 142 3.43 4.66 -9.18
N VAL A 143 2.81 5.70 -8.65
CA VAL A 143 1.36 5.95 -8.83
C VAL A 143 0.97 6.00 -10.31
N SER A 144 1.87 6.50 -11.19
CA SER A 144 1.69 6.54 -12.65
C SER A 144 1.57 5.16 -13.31
N GLU A 145 2.15 4.14 -12.69
CA GLU A 145 2.21 2.77 -13.20
C GLU A 145 1.22 1.85 -12.46
N LEU A 146 0.48 2.40 -11.50
CA LEU A 146 -0.40 1.62 -10.64
C LEU A 146 -1.61 1.11 -11.42
N LYS A 147 -1.63 -0.20 -11.69
CA LYS A 147 -2.80 -0.88 -12.25
C LYS A 147 -3.84 -1.14 -11.17
N THR A 148 -5.08 -1.39 -11.57
CA THR A 148 -6.14 -1.81 -10.63
C THR A 148 -5.70 -3.09 -9.91
N ARG A 149 -5.56 -3.02 -8.58
CA ARG A 149 -5.17 -4.15 -7.75
C ARG A 149 -6.41 -4.97 -7.39
N LYS A 150 -6.31 -6.28 -7.56
CA LYS A 150 -7.30 -7.23 -7.01
C LYS A 150 -7.11 -7.33 -5.50
N ASP A 151 -8.19 -7.54 -4.80
CA ASP A 151 -8.12 -7.84 -3.38
C ASP A 151 -7.60 -9.26 -3.14
N PHE A 152 -6.91 -9.47 -2.02
CA PHE A 152 -6.39 -10.80 -1.68
C PHE A 152 -7.50 -11.84 -1.61
N ASP A 153 -8.66 -11.46 -1.09
CA ASP A 153 -9.82 -12.33 -0.94
C ASP A 153 -10.51 -12.68 -2.28
N ASP A 154 -10.25 -11.89 -3.34
CA ASP A 154 -10.73 -12.15 -4.71
C ASP A 154 -9.76 -13.04 -5.52
N LEU A 155 -8.61 -13.41 -4.95
CA LEU A 155 -7.65 -14.28 -5.61
C LEU A 155 -8.12 -15.74 -5.58
N ILE A 156 -7.90 -16.45 -6.70
CA ILE A 156 -8.21 -17.86 -6.79
C ILE A 156 -7.12 -18.66 -6.07
N PRO A 157 -7.44 -19.42 -5.00
CA PRO A 157 -6.47 -20.24 -4.32
C PRO A 157 -6.01 -21.40 -5.22
N ILE A 158 -4.70 -21.62 -5.25
CA ILE A 158 -4.09 -22.73 -5.99
C ILE A 158 -3.31 -23.65 -5.03
N TYR A 159 -3.16 -24.91 -5.39
CA TYR A 159 -2.28 -25.81 -4.65
C TYR A 159 -0.81 -25.41 -4.85
N PRO A 160 0.04 -25.53 -3.81
CA PRO A 160 1.47 -25.27 -3.93
C PRO A 160 2.10 -26.36 -4.84
N ASN A 161 2.51 -25.95 -6.03
CA ASN A 161 3.13 -26.83 -7.03
C ASN A 161 4.65 -26.59 -7.19
N GLU A 162 5.15 -25.53 -6.59
CA GLU A 162 6.58 -25.20 -6.53
C GLU A 162 7.08 -25.30 -5.10
N LYS A 163 8.17 -26.04 -4.86
CA LYS A 163 8.78 -26.13 -3.52
C LYS A 163 9.82 -25.05 -3.29
N TYR A 164 10.01 -24.67 -2.03
CA TYR A 164 11.21 -24.02 -1.57
C TYR A 164 12.32 -25.06 -1.39
N THR A 165 13.48 -24.85 -1.96
CA THR A 165 14.69 -25.62 -1.64
C THR A 165 15.35 -24.96 -0.43
N LEU A 166 15.47 -25.70 0.65
CA LEU A 166 16.01 -25.22 1.93
C LEU A 166 17.44 -25.70 2.16
N GLU A 167 17.91 -26.72 1.44
CA GLU A 167 19.26 -27.23 1.50
C GLU A 167 20.26 -26.15 1.12
N THR A 168 21.27 -25.93 1.95
CA THR A 168 22.32 -24.92 1.74
C THR A 168 23.73 -25.55 1.79
N GLU A 169 24.15 -26.01 2.95
CA GLU A 169 25.47 -26.57 3.20
C GLU A 169 25.39 -28.07 3.45
N LYS A 170 26.49 -28.82 3.19
CA LYS A 170 26.53 -30.28 3.35
C LYS A 170 26.26 -30.73 4.79
N ASP A 171 26.67 -29.90 5.76
CA ASP A 171 26.55 -30.21 7.19
C ASP A 171 25.20 -29.85 7.80
N GLU A 172 24.35 -29.09 7.05
CA GLU A 172 23.01 -28.72 7.51
C GLU A 172 22.02 -29.86 7.19
N VAL A 173 21.97 -30.84 8.07
CA VAL A 173 21.14 -32.03 7.91
C VAL A 173 19.65 -31.74 8.09
N SER A 174 19.28 -30.77 8.95
CA SER A 174 17.89 -30.48 9.30
C SER A 174 17.08 -30.03 8.08
N THR A 175 17.58 -29.10 7.28
CA THR A 175 16.92 -28.59 6.09
C THR A 175 16.83 -29.63 4.98
N ARG A 176 17.85 -30.50 4.84
CA ARG A 176 17.82 -31.63 3.91
C ARG A 176 16.74 -32.64 4.25
N ILE A 177 16.56 -32.93 5.55
CA ILE A 177 15.47 -33.83 6.01
C ILE A 177 14.12 -33.22 5.67
N ILE A 178 13.93 -31.91 5.87
CA ILE A 178 12.69 -31.21 5.51
C ILE A 178 12.43 -31.30 4.00
N ASP A 179 13.43 -30.98 3.18
CA ASP A 179 13.31 -31.00 1.72
C ASP A 179 12.97 -32.38 1.17
N PHE A 180 13.41 -33.44 1.86
CA PHE A 180 13.18 -34.82 1.46
C PHE A 180 11.87 -35.41 1.97
N LEU A 181 11.55 -35.20 3.26
CA LEU A 181 10.39 -35.84 3.91
C LEU A 181 9.14 -34.95 3.94
N VAL A 182 9.29 -33.64 4.10
CA VAL A 182 8.17 -32.71 4.30
C VAL A 182 8.46 -31.40 3.53
N PRO A 183 8.59 -31.45 2.19
CA PRO A 183 8.93 -30.27 1.42
C PRO A 183 7.93 -29.15 1.61
N ILE A 184 8.43 -27.92 1.77
CA ILE A 184 7.60 -26.72 1.93
C ILE A 184 7.37 -26.09 0.55
N GLY A 185 6.11 -25.99 0.14
CA GLY A 185 5.72 -25.36 -1.12
C GLY A 185 5.45 -23.88 -1.00
N LYS A 186 5.61 -23.14 -2.09
CA LYS A 186 5.25 -21.74 -2.18
C LYS A 186 3.74 -21.57 -2.00
N GLY A 187 3.32 -20.76 -1.02
CA GLY A 187 1.92 -20.59 -0.63
C GLY A 187 1.41 -21.62 0.40
N GLN A 188 2.25 -22.58 0.82
CA GLN A 188 1.88 -23.56 1.85
C GLN A 188 1.84 -22.91 3.22
N ARG A 189 0.85 -23.33 4.03
CA ARG A 189 0.79 -23.06 5.47
C ARG A 189 1.28 -24.28 6.22
N ALA A 190 2.36 -24.12 6.98
CA ALA A 190 2.96 -25.18 7.77
C ALA A 190 2.96 -24.79 9.26
N LEU A 191 2.90 -25.79 10.14
CA LEU A 191 2.95 -25.61 11.58
C LEU A 191 4.09 -26.46 12.15
N ILE A 192 4.97 -25.84 12.94
CA ILE A 192 6.04 -26.51 13.69
C ILE A 192 5.65 -26.51 15.17
N VAL A 193 5.37 -27.67 15.70
CA VAL A 193 5.04 -27.89 17.12
C VAL A 193 6.19 -28.63 17.80
N ALA A 194 6.72 -28.06 18.87
CA ALA A 194 7.79 -28.67 19.62
C ALA A 194 7.70 -28.26 21.11
N PRO A 195 8.07 -29.15 22.03
CA PRO A 195 8.20 -28.77 23.44
C PRO A 195 9.29 -27.71 23.65
N PRO A 196 9.26 -27.00 24.77
CA PRO A 196 10.32 -26.03 25.11
C PRO A 196 11.70 -26.66 25.03
N LYS A 197 12.69 -25.92 24.53
CA LYS A 197 14.09 -26.32 24.39
C LYS A 197 14.38 -27.48 23.43
N ALA A 198 13.41 -27.83 22.56
CA ALA A 198 13.59 -28.88 21.56
C ALA A 198 14.23 -28.42 20.24
N GLY A 199 14.70 -27.17 20.15
CA GLY A 199 15.36 -26.65 18.96
C GLY A 199 14.43 -25.99 17.93
N LYS A 200 13.18 -25.65 18.29
CA LYS A 200 12.22 -24.97 17.40
C LYS A 200 12.84 -23.73 16.74
N THR A 201 13.41 -22.84 17.52
CA THR A 201 14.03 -21.58 17.03
C THR A 201 15.23 -21.85 16.14
N SER A 202 16.05 -22.85 16.46
CA SER A 202 17.19 -23.26 15.61
C SER A 202 16.71 -23.77 14.26
N LEU A 203 15.67 -24.60 14.23
CA LEU A 203 15.08 -25.11 13.00
C LEU A 203 14.49 -23.99 12.15
N LEU A 204 13.77 -23.03 12.75
CA LEU A 204 13.25 -21.85 12.05
C LEU A 204 14.37 -21.00 11.44
N ARG A 205 15.49 -20.83 12.14
CA ARG A 205 16.69 -20.14 11.62
C ARG A 205 17.28 -20.86 10.41
N SER A 206 17.39 -22.18 10.46
CA SER A 206 17.89 -22.96 9.32
C SER A 206 16.97 -22.85 8.12
N ILE A 207 15.65 -22.92 8.31
CA ILE A 207 14.65 -22.70 7.23
C ILE A 207 14.80 -21.30 6.66
N LEU A 208 14.87 -20.28 7.52
CA LEU A 208 15.01 -18.88 7.11
C LEU A 208 16.27 -18.67 6.27
N LYS A 209 17.43 -19.20 6.72
CA LYS A 209 18.71 -19.15 5.99
C LYS A 209 18.57 -19.84 4.62
N GLY A 210 17.91 -20.98 4.56
CA GLY A 210 17.67 -21.71 3.31
C GLY A 210 16.82 -20.89 2.32
N VAL A 211 15.76 -20.26 2.78
CA VAL A 211 14.92 -19.40 1.91
C VAL A 211 15.69 -18.15 1.46
N GLU A 212 16.44 -17.49 2.32
CA GLU A 212 17.25 -16.31 1.98
C GLU A 212 18.29 -16.60 0.90
N ILE A 213 18.97 -17.74 1.00
CA ILE A 213 20.05 -18.11 0.06
C ILE A 213 19.47 -18.56 -1.28
N ASN A 214 18.49 -19.45 -1.26
CA ASN A 214 17.98 -20.10 -2.47
C ASN A 214 16.89 -19.29 -3.18
N ASN A 215 16.23 -18.34 -2.47
CA ASN A 215 15.15 -17.53 -2.99
C ASN A 215 15.33 -16.03 -2.67
N PRO A 216 16.40 -15.38 -3.18
CA PRO A 216 16.78 -14.02 -2.80
C PRO A 216 15.74 -12.95 -3.22
N LYS A 217 14.80 -13.28 -4.09
CA LYS A 217 13.70 -12.40 -4.50
C LYS A 217 12.49 -12.45 -3.57
N SER A 218 12.43 -13.43 -2.65
CA SER A 218 11.34 -13.56 -1.70
C SER A 218 11.43 -12.47 -0.63
N LYS A 219 10.32 -11.80 -0.36
CA LYS A 219 10.21 -10.93 0.81
C LYS A 219 9.87 -11.80 2.01
N ILE A 220 10.68 -11.71 3.05
CA ILE A 220 10.56 -12.55 4.23
C ILE A 220 10.23 -11.69 5.43
N PHE A 221 9.20 -12.06 6.15
CA PHE A 221 8.80 -11.45 7.42
C PHE A 221 8.97 -12.49 8.54
N VAL A 222 9.62 -12.08 9.60
CA VAL A 222 9.75 -12.86 10.83
C VAL A 222 8.94 -12.16 11.90
N LEU A 223 7.79 -12.71 12.26
CA LEU A 223 6.94 -12.17 13.33
C LEU A 223 7.14 -12.98 14.61
N LEU A 224 7.64 -12.30 15.63
CA LEU A 224 7.90 -12.87 16.96
C LEU A 224 6.88 -12.31 17.95
N ILE A 225 6.06 -13.18 18.52
CA ILE A 225 5.02 -12.80 19.49
C ILE A 225 5.31 -13.47 20.84
N GLY A 226 5.42 -12.66 21.90
CA GLY A 226 5.67 -13.13 23.25
C GLY A 226 7.09 -13.70 23.45
N GLU A 227 8.02 -13.40 22.55
CA GLU A 227 9.41 -13.79 22.69
C GLU A 227 10.19 -12.80 23.59
N ARG A 228 11.37 -13.23 24.08
CA ARG A 228 12.21 -12.39 24.92
C ARG A 228 12.95 -11.33 24.09
N PRO A 229 13.20 -10.12 24.62
CA PRO A 229 13.94 -9.07 23.92
C PRO A 229 15.30 -9.51 23.37
N GLU A 230 16.00 -10.39 24.11
CA GLU A 230 17.29 -10.95 23.68
C GLU A 230 17.14 -11.81 22.43
N GLU A 231 16.11 -12.66 22.36
CA GLU A 231 15.83 -13.52 21.20
C GLU A 231 15.46 -12.71 19.97
N VAL A 232 14.72 -11.63 20.17
CA VAL A 232 14.39 -10.66 19.10
C VAL A 232 15.66 -10.00 18.56
N THR A 233 16.54 -9.53 19.44
CA THR A 233 17.80 -8.90 19.05
C THR A 233 18.71 -9.89 18.31
N GLU A 234 18.76 -11.12 18.76
CA GLU A 234 19.53 -12.19 18.14
C GLU A 234 18.99 -12.52 16.73
N MET A 235 17.67 -12.60 16.58
CA MET A 235 17.04 -12.81 15.29
C MET A 235 17.32 -11.67 14.32
N LYS A 236 17.20 -10.40 14.74
CA LYS A 236 17.55 -9.23 13.94
C LYS A 236 18.99 -9.21 13.45
N ARG A 237 19.92 -9.77 14.23
CA ARG A 237 21.34 -9.89 13.83
C ARG A 237 21.58 -11.06 12.89
N PHE A 238 20.75 -12.09 12.99
CA PHE A 238 20.92 -13.33 12.23
C PHE A 238 20.48 -13.22 10.79
N THR A 239 19.41 -12.46 10.50
CA THR A 239 18.75 -12.43 9.18
C THR A 239 18.69 -11.02 8.59
N LYS A 240 18.59 -10.94 7.26
CA LYS A 240 18.25 -9.70 6.53
C LYS A 240 16.74 -9.52 6.37
N ALA A 241 15.94 -10.51 6.75
CA ALA A 241 14.49 -10.44 6.72
C ALA A 241 13.96 -9.31 7.62
N GLU A 242 12.77 -8.85 7.34
CA GLU A 242 12.07 -7.87 8.18
C GLU A 242 11.60 -8.57 9.48
N VAL A 243 12.28 -8.30 10.60
CA VAL A 243 11.96 -8.87 11.91
C VAL A 243 11.06 -7.92 12.67
N ILE A 244 9.86 -8.36 12.95
CA ILE A 244 8.80 -7.65 13.66
C ILE A 244 8.53 -8.41 14.94
N ALA A 245 8.47 -7.72 16.07
CA ALA A 245 8.32 -8.38 17.35
C ALA A 245 7.41 -7.61 18.30
N SER A 246 6.67 -8.37 19.10
CA SER A 246 6.01 -7.90 20.31
C SER A 246 6.44 -8.81 21.46
N THR A 247 7.15 -8.23 22.43
CA THR A 247 7.81 -8.97 23.49
C THR A 247 6.84 -9.36 24.61
N PHE A 248 7.19 -10.33 25.43
CA PHE A 248 6.32 -10.93 26.47
C PHE A 248 5.80 -9.91 27.51
N ASP A 249 6.47 -8.78 27.66
CA ASP A 249 6.13 -7.69 28.59
C ASP A 249 5.09 -6.72 28.04
N GLU A 250 4.73 -6.85 26.75
CA GLU A 250 3.70 -6.04 26.15
C GLU A 250 2.28 -6.55 26.44
N LEU A 251 1.30 -5.66 26.28
CA LEU A 251 -0.11 -6.02 26.47
C LEU A 251 -0.60 -6.99 25.38
N PRO A 252 -1.48 -7.96 25.68
CA PRO A 252 -2.00 -8.90 24.71
C PRO A 252 -2.67 -8.26 23.49
N GLN A 253 -3.29 -7.07 23.67
CA GLN A 253 -3.89 -6.31 22.58
C GLN A 253 -2.85 -5.85 21.55
N ASN A 254 -1.63 -5.53 21.97
CA ASN A 254 -0.53 -5.18 21.09
C ASN A 254 -0.09 -6.37 20.23
N HIS A 255 -0.05 -7.56 20.82
CA HIS A 255 0.25 -8.80 20.08
C HIS A 255 -0.74 -9.04 18.94
N ILE A 256 -2.05 -8.90 19.25
CA ILE A 256 -3.12 -9.09 18.25
C ILE A 256 -3.03 -8.01 17.17
N ARG A 257 -2.94 -6.73 17.55
CA ARG A 257 -2.84 -5.60 16.63
C ARG A 257 -1.67 -5.75 15.66
N LEU A 258 -0.51 -6.13 16.20
CA LEU A 258 0.71 -6.30 15.42
C LEU A 258 0.57 -7.48 14.44
N ALA A 259 0.04 -8.62 14.90
CA ALA A 259 -0.17 -9.79 14.06
C ALA A 259 -1.13 -9.50 12.89
N GLU A 260 -2.24 -8.80 13.17
CA GLU A 260 -3.19 -8.36 12.15
C GLU A 260 -2.54 -7.39 11.15
N PHE A 261 -1.74 -6.43 11.65
CA PHE A 261 -1.10 -5.45 10.77
C PHE A 261 -0.08 -6.11 9.82
N VAL A 262 0.74 -7.03 10.34
CA VAL A 262 1.71 -7.79 9.52
C VAL A 262 1.00 -8.68 8.51
N LEU A 263 -0.12 -9.31 8.89
CA LEU A 263 -0.94 -10.10 7.98
C LEU A 263 -1.50 -9.23 6.84
N GLU A 264 -2.06 -8.07 7.18
CA GLU A 264 -2.54 -7.13 6.16
C GLU A 264 -1.38 -6.64 5.26
N ARG A 265 -0.19 -6.39 5.81
CA ARG A 265 1.00 -6.07 5.02
C ARG A 265 1.36 -7.20 4.05
N ALA A 266 1.35 -8.44 4.50
CA ALA A 266 1.63 -9.61 3.65
C ALA A 266 0.61 -9.76 2.50
N LYS A 267 -0.67 -9.46 2.74
CA LYS A 267 -1.70 -9.45 1.70
C LYS A 267 -1.52 -8.36 0.64
N ARG A 268 -0.71 -7.31 0.91
CA ARG A 268 -0.47 -6.19 -0.03
C ARG A 268 0.73 -6.43 -0.95
N LEU A 269 1.50 -7.46 -0.72
CA LEU A 269 2.69 -7.84 -1.49
C LEU A 269 2.37 -8.88 -2.55
#